data_c4aeb617a0a8e175c37a23135f4f8d0e
#
_entry.id   c4aeb617a0a8e175c37a23135f4f8d0e
#
_cell.length_a   1.000
_cell.length_b   1.000
_cell.length_c   1.000
_cell.angle_alpha   90.00
_cell.angle_beta   90.00
_cell.angle_gamma   90.00
#
_symmetry.space_group_name_H-M   'P 1'
#
loop_
_entity.id
_entity.type
_entity.pdbx_description
1 polymer ?
#
loop_
_entity_poly.entity_id
_entity_poly.type
_entity_poly.pdbx_seq_one_letter_code
_entity_poly.pdbx_strand_id
1 'polypeptide(L)'
;IGRTVASLMRQNYAGPIHVIVVDDGSDDGTAAAAGDWPNLRIVPGSLLPGGWTGKLWAVNQGLTQVNVYLPDAEYILMTDGDIVHGPDNIAQLVNKAESEQRHLVSLMVKLRAQSFWEKLLIPAFVFFFQKLYPFPWVNDPASPTAAAAGGCMLIRRETLQRVGGVEHIRDQ
;
A
#
# COMPACT_ATOMS: atom_id res chain seq x y z
N ILE A 1 12.25 0.36 7.10
CA ILE A 1 10.91 0.06 7.66
C ILE A 1 10.54 0.98 8.82
N GLY A 2 11.42 1.25 9.80
CA GLY A 2 11.10 2.05 10.98
C GLY A 2 10.55 3.45 10.68
N ARG A 3 11.09 4.13 9.66
CA ARG A 3 10.59 5.44 9.23
C ARG A 3 9.18 5.35 8.64
N THR A 4 8.89 4.31 7.89
CA THR A 4 7.57 4.04 7.31
C THR A 4 6.54 3.82 8.42
N VAL A 5 6.82 2.88 9.34
CA VAL A 5 5.94 2.59 10.48
C VAL A 5 5.71 3.84 11.33
N ALA A 6 6.78 4.56 11.69
CA ALA A 6 6.65 5.80 12.47
C ALA A 6 5.80 6.86 11.75
N SER A 7 5.88 6.97 10.42
CA SER A 7 5.07 7.92 9.66
C SER A 7 3.59 7.53 9.62
N LEU A 8 3.27 6.23 9.63
CA LEU A 8 1.90 5.73 9.72
C LEU A 8 1.31 5.90 11.12
N MET A 9 2.11 5.67 12.16
CA MET A 9 1.67 5.81 13.56
C MET A 9 1.47 7.26 14.00
N ARG A 10 2.01 8.22 13.25
CA ARG A 10 1.93 9.67 13.54
C ARG A 10 1.00 10.42 12.59
N GLN A 11 0.03 9.74 12.00
CA GLN A 11 -0.94 10.37 11.10
C GLN A 11 -1.94 11.24 11.86
N ASN A 12 -2.30 12.38 11.28
CA ASN A 12 -3.42 13.22 11.74
C ASN A 12 -4.76 12.65 11.26
N TYR A 13 -5.11 11.49 11.77
CA TYR A 13 -6.36 10.79 11.44
C TYR A 13 -7.13 10.47 12.72
N ALA A 14 -8.41 10.82 12.75
CA ALA A 14 -9.23 10.67 13.96
C ALA A 14 -9.64 9.22 14.25
N GLY A 15 -9.64 8.36 13.23
CA GLY A 15 -9.97 6.94 13.38
C GLY A 15 -8.79 6.10 13.87
N PRO A 16 -9.05 4.86 14.32
CA PRO A 16 -7.99 3.95 14.72
C PRO A 16 -7.13 3.54 13.53
N ILE A 17 -5.82 3.51 13.73
CA ILE A 17 -4.85 3.00 12.77
C ILE A 17 -4.13 1.81 13.38
N HIS A 18 -4.12 0.71 12.65
CA HIS A 18 -3.34 -0.48 12.97
C HIS A 18 -2.39 -0.78 11.82
N VAL A 19 -1.14 -1.13 12.13
CA VAL A 19 -0.14 -1.48 11.13
C VAL A 19 0.23 -2.94 11.27
N ILE A 20 0.21 -3.66 10.16
CA ILE A 20 0.68 -5.04 10.05
C ILE A 20 1.89 -5.03 9.12
N VAL A 21 3.03 -5.44 9.63
CA VAL A 21 4.25 -5.66 8.85
C VAL A 21 4.42 -7.16 8.68
N VAL A 22 4.46 -7.62 7.44
CA VAL A 22 4.84 -8.99 7.11
C VAL A 22 6.32 -8.99 6.79
N ASP A 23 7.10 -9.68 7.62
CA ASP A 23 8.55 -9.80 7.47
C ASP A 23 8.90 -11.10 6.74
N ASP A 24 9.24 -10.99 5.47
CA ASP A 24 9.48 -12.12 4.57
C ASP A 24 10.91 -12.70 4.75
N GLY A 25 11.28 -12.95 6.01
CA GLY A 25 12.54 -13.61 6.36
C GLY A 25 13.76 -12.67 6.36
N SER A 26 13.60 -11.43 6.78
CA SER A 26 14.73 -10.49 6.89
C SER A 26 15.73 -10.92 7.95
N ASP A 27 17.01 -10.87 7.62
CA ASP A 27 18.14 -11.17 8.53
C ASP A 27 18.94 -9.92 8.95
N ASP A 28 18.50 -8.74 8.48
CA ASP A 28 19.15 -7.43 8.68
C ASP A 28 18.59 -6.63 9.87
N GLY A 29 17.75 -7.24 10.71
CA GLY A 29 17.10 -6.57 11.84
C GLY A 29 15.89 -5.72 11.46
N THR A 30 15.32 -5.90 10.27
CA THR A 30 14.14 -5.16 9.78
C THR A 30 12.98 -5.23 10.78
N ALA A 31 12.67 -6.40 11.33
CA ALA A 31 11.58 -6.55 12.30
C ALA A 31 11.81 -5.67 13.55
N ALA A 32 13.02 -5.68 14.11
CA ALA A 32 13.37 -4.84 15.27
C ALA A 32 13.35 -3.35 14.94
N ALA A 33 13.75 -2.98 13.72
CA ALA A 33 13.76 -1.60 13.25
C ALA A 33 12.34 -1.02 13.06
N ALA A 34 11.30 -1.84 12.97
CA ALA A 34 9.90 -1.37 12.91
C ALA A 34 9.46 -0.65 14.20
N GLY A 35 10.17 -0.90 15.33
CA GLY A 35 9.90 -0.27 16.61
C GLY A 35 8.81 -0.96 17.41
N ASP A 36 8.53 -0.41 18.59
CA ASP A 36 7.48 -0.90 19.50
C ASP A 36 6.34 0.11 19.56
N TRP A 37 5.18 -0.27 19.01
CA TRP A 37 3.99 0.56 18.93
C TRP A 37 2.76 -0.23 19.35
N PRO A 38 1.82 0.34 20.12
CA PRO A 38 0.64 -0.38 20.62
C PRO A 38 -0.20 -1.05 19.53
N ASN A 39 -0.28 -0.43 18.36
CA ASN A 39 -1.11 -0.88 17.23
C ASN A 39 -0.26 -1.46 16.08
N LEU A 40 0.97 -1.86 16.34
CA LEU A 40 1.84 -2.53 15.39
C LEU A 40 1.81 -4.04 15.63
N ARG A 41 1.65 -4.80 14.56
CA ARG A 41 1.85 -6.25 14.57
C ARG A 41 2.90 -6.61 13.53
N ILE A 42 3.91 -7.34 13.96
CA ILE A 42 4.91 -7.92 13.07
C ILE A 42 4.58 -9.41 12.90
N VAL A 43 4.47 -9.85 11.67
CA VAL A 43 4.11 -11.21 11.29
C VAL A 43 5.29 -11.82 10.55
N PRO A 44 5.89 -12.91 11.06
CA PRO A 44 6.89 -13.63 10.29
C PRO A 44 6.26 -14.23 9.04
N GLY A 45 6.88 -14.00 7.89
CA GLY A 45 6.48 -14.57 6.63
C GLY A 45 6.60 -16.10 6.63
N SER A 46 5.70 -16.77 5.95
CA SER A 46 5.76 -18.20 5.73
C SER A 46 6.36 -18.51 4.36
N LEU A 47 6.81 -19.76 4.17
CA LEU A 47 7.40 -20.21 2.91
C LEU A 47 6.53 -19.86 1.71
N LEU A 48 7.18 -19.37 0.66
CA LEU A 48 6.52 -19.00 -0.60
C LEU A 48 5.95 -20.23 -1.29
N PRO A 49 4.61 -20.33 -1.46
CA PRO A 49 4.01 -21.45 -2.18
C PRO A 49 4.20 -21.32 -3.69
N GLY A 50 4.15 -22.45 -4.40
CA GLY A 50 4.19 -22.44 -5.86
C GLY A 50 3.07 -21.60 -6.47
N GLY A 51 3.39 -20.82 -7.51
CA GLY A 51 2.43 -19.95 -8.20
C GLY A 51 2.14 -18.62 -7.50
N TRP A 52 2.96 -18.22 -6.54
CA TRP A 52 2.91 -16.89 -5.91
C TRP A 52 4.20 -16.12 -6.17
N THR A 53 4.08 -14.80 -6.31
CA THR A 53 5.23 -13.89 -6.17
C THR A 53 5.41 -13.52 -4.70
N GLY A 54 6.65 -13.26 -4.28
CA GLY A 54 6.96 -12.94 -2.87
C GLY A 54 6.15 -11.78 -2.34
N LYS A 55 6.05 -10.69 -3.11
CA LYS A 55 5.27 -9.49 -2.71
C LYS A 55 3.79 -9.81 -2.50
N LEU A 56 3.16 -10.51 -3.44
CA LEU A 56 1.72 -10.82 -3.32
C LEU A 56 1.46 -11.86 -2.23
N TRP A 57 2.41 -12.78 -1.98
CA TRP A 57 2.31 -13.71 -0.87
C TRP A 57 2.38 -12.98 0.48
N ALA A 58 3.30 -12.03 0.65
CA ALA A 58 3.37 -11.20 1.85
C ALA A 58 2.09 -10.39 2.06
N VAL A 59 1.55 -9.76 0.99
CA VAL A 59 0.26 -9.05 1.05
C VAL A 59 -0.87 -9.98 1.47
N ASN A 60 -0.96 -11.19 0.90
CA ASN A 60 -2.00 -12.17 1.26
C ASN A 60 -1.94 -12.58 2.73
N GLN A 61 -0.73 -12.79 3.26
CA GLN A 61 -0.54 -13.09 4.68
C GLN A 61 -1.00 -11.90 5.55
N GLY A 62 -0.66 -10.67 5.17
CA GLY A 62 -1.14 -9.46 5.84
C GLY A 62 -2.67 -9.36 5.85
N LEU A 63 -3.33 -9.61 4.72
CA LEU A 63 -4.80 -9.61 4.60
C LEU A 63 -5.44 -10.69 5.48
N THR A 64 -4.82 -11.86 5.59
CA THR A 64 -5.27 -12.91 6.53
C THR A 64 -5.24 -12.41 7.96
N GLN A 65 -4.19 -11.69 8.36
CA GLN A 65 -4.11 -11.09 9.71
C GLN A 65 -5.18 -10.01 9.93
N VAL A 66 -5.45 -9.17 8.92
CA VAL A 66 -6.54 -8.18 8.99
C VAL A 66 -7.87 -8.87 9.26
N ASN A 67 -8.17 -9.97 8.58
CA ASN A 67 -9.43 -10.69 8.76
C ASN A 67 -9.58 -11.29 10.17
N VAL A 68 -8.49 -11.70 10.79
CA VAL A 68 -8.49 -12.32 12.13
C VAL A 68 -8.55 -11.26 13.25
N TYR A 69 -7.74 -10.21 13.14
CA TYR A 69 -7.52 -9.28 14.25
C TYR A 69 -8.27 -7.95 14.13
N LEU A 70 -8.68 -7.58 12.91
CA LEU A 70 -9.32 -6.31 12.60
C LEU A 70 -10.60 -6.54 11.76
N PRO A 71 -11.55 -7.36 12.25
CA PRO A 71 -12.74 -7.71 11.47
C PRO A 71 -13.61 -6.51 11.11
N ASP A 72 -13.54 -5.43 11.89
CA ASP A 72 -14.35 -4.22 11.71
C ASP A 72 -13.63 -3.12 10.91
N ALA A 73 -12.42 -3.39 10.38
CA ALA A 73 -11.71 -2.42 9.56
C ALA A 73 -12.46 -2.16 8.24
N GLU A 74 -12.83 -0.91 8.00
CA GLU A 74 -13.55 -0.49 6.78
C GLU A 74 -12.60 -0.32 5.59
N TYR A 75 -11.38 0.09 5.84
CA TYR A 75 -10.35 0.35 4.85
C TYR A 75 -9.08 -0.44 5.11
N ILE A 76 -8.41 -0.81 4.05
CA ILE A 76 -7.08 -1.40 4.07
C ILE A 76 -6.17 -0.52 3.23
N LEU A 77 -5.10 -0.01 3.84
CA LEU A 77 -4.02 0.68 3.15
C LEU A 77 -2.88 -0.31 2.90
N MET A 78 -2.63 -0.63 1.65
CA MET A 78 -1.45 -1.37 1.22
C MET A 78 -0.37 -0.37 0.84
N THR A 79 0.83 -0.52 1.41
CA THR A 79 1.97 0.36 1.14
C THR A 79 3.29 -0.40 1.15
N ASP A 80 4.25 0.07 0.35
CA ASP A 80 5.60 -0.48 0.37
C ASP A 80 6.33 -0.09 1.66
N GLY A 81 7.25 -0.95 2.12
CA GLY A 81 7.95 -0.81 3.40
C GLY A 81 9.02 0.28 3.45
N ASP A 82 9.26 1.00 2.38
CA ASP A 82 10.23 2.10 2.26
C ASP A 82 9.59 3.49 2.04
N ILE A 83 8.25 3.54 2.01
CA ILE A 83 7.51 4.79 1.80
C ILE A 83 7.30 5.52 3.14
N VAL A 84 7.61 6.80 3.14
CA VAL A 84 7.34 7.71 4.27
C VAL A 84 6.10 8.55 3.94
N HIS A 85 5.07 8.42 4.75
CA HIS A 85 3.79 9.11 4.56
C HIS A 85 3.80 10.50 5.18
N GLY A 86 3.22 11.47 4.48
CA GLY A 86 2.94 12.78 5.07
C GLY A 86 1.93 12.67 6.22
N PRO A 87 1.91 13.65 7.15
CA PRO A 87 1.09 13.52 8.37
C PRO A 87 -0.43 13.44 8.12
N ASP A 88 -0.91 13.96 7.00
CA ASP A 88 -2.34 13.99 6.66
C ASP A 88 -2.72 12.99 5.57
N ASN A 89 -1.79 12.10 5.18
CA ASN A 89 -1.99 11.23 4.02
C ASN A 89 -3.20 10.31 4.17
N ILE A 90 -3.34 9.64 5.31
CA ILE A 90 -4.47 8.73 5.55
C ILE A 90 -5.78 9.49 5.57
N ALA A 91 -5.83 10.64 6.26
CA ALA A 91 -7.02 11.49 6.29
C ALA A 91 -7.45 11.93 4.89
N GLN A 92 -6.50 12.33 4.04
CA GLN A 92 -6.77 12.74 2.66
C GLN A 92 -7.27 11.58 1.80
N LEU A 93 -6.67 10.39 1.93
CA LEU A 93 -7.09 9.19 1.20
C LEU A 93 -8.51 8.77 1.57
N VAL A 94 -8.81 8.69 2.87
CA VAL A 94 -10.13 8.32 3.36
C VAL A 94 -11.17 9.37 2.94
N ASN A 95 -10.87 10.68 3.13
CA ASN A 95 -11.78 11.74 2.71
C ASN A 95 -12.09 11.67 1.21
N LYS A 96 -11.08 11.40 0.37
CA LYS A 96 -11.28 11.24 -1.08
C LYS A 96 -12.15 10.00 -1.38
N ALA A 97 -11.89 8.87 -0.71
CA ALA A 97 -12.69 7.67 -0.89
C ALA A 97 -14.16 7.89 -0.52
N GLU A 98 -14.43 8.61 0.59
CA GLU A 98 -15.77 8.90 1.05
C GLU A 98 -16.48 9.95 0.18
N SER A 99 -15.85 11.10 -0.04
CA SER A 99 -16.48 12.23 -0.75
C SER A 99 -16.77 11.92 -2.22
N GLU A 100 -15.94 11.10 -2.86
CA GLU A 100 -16.11 10.70 -4.27
C GLU A 100 -16.67 9.28 -4.42
N GLN A 101 -17.06 8.63 -3.33
CA GLN A 101 -17.57 7.24 -3.29
C GLN A 101 -16.64 6.26 -4.03
N ARG A 102 -15.32 6.41 -3.85
CA ARG A 102 -14.32 5.54 -4.48
C ARG A 102 -14.10 4.27 -3.67
N HIS A 103 -14.03 3.15 -4.35
CA HIS A 103 -13.69 1.85 -3.75
C HIS A 103 -12.19 1.65 -3.57
N LEU A 104 -11.39 2.31 -4.42
CA LEU A 104 -9.95 2.29 -4.40
C LEU A 104 -9.41 3.71 -4.68
N VAL A 105 -8.46 4.15 -3.87
CA VAL A 105 -7.69 5.38 -4.09
C VAL A 105 -6.21 5.03 -4.01
N SER A 106 -5.44 5.32 -5.05
CA SER A 106 -3.99 5.14 -5.03
C SER A 106 -3.25 6.45 -5.24
N LEU A 107 -2.04 6.52 -4.72
CA LEU A 107 -1.16 7.66 -4.87
C LEU A 107 0.14 7.26 -5.54
N MET A 108 0.55 8.06 -6.52
CA MET A 108 1.93 8.02 -7.01
C MET A 108 2.87 8.52 -5.94
N VAL A 109 3.77 7.66 -5.51
CA VAL A 109 4.78 8.00 -4.51
C VAL A 109 5.84 8.90 -5.16
N LYS A 110 6.24 9.95 -4.44
CA LYS A 110 7.35 10.79 -4.88
C LYS A 110 8.64 10.01 -4.81
N LEU A 111 9.22 9.71 -5.97
CA LEU A 111 10.49 9.02 -6.09
C LEU A 111 11.63 9.93 -5.62
N ARG A 112 12.56 9.35 -4.87
CA ARG A 112 13.79 10.03 -4.45
C ARG A 112 14.70 10.19 -5.66
N ALA A 113 15.14 11.42 -5.93
CA ALA A 113 16.07 11.75 -7.01
C ALA A 113 17.18 12.62 -6.44
N GLN A 114 18.33 12.03 -6.11
CA GLN A 114 19.48 12.72 -5.51
C GLN A 114 20.68 12.77 -6.45
N SER A 115 21.04 11.64 -7.05
CA SER A 115 22.13 11.55 -8.02
C SER A 115 21.79 12.24 -9.33
N PHE A 116 22.82 12.53 -10.14
CA PHE A 116 22.63 13.09 -11.47
C PHE A 116 21.77 12.18 -12.37
N TRP A 117 22.02 10.88 -12.37
CA TRP A 117 21.28 9.92 -13.18
C TRP A 117 19.83 9.76 -12.74
N GLU A 118 19.56 9.75 -11.43
CA GLU A 118 18.19 9.74 -10.91
C GLU A 118 17.41 10.99 -11.35
N LYS A 119 18.03 12.18 -11.25
CA LYS A 119 17.41 13.44 -11.69
C LYS A 119 17.14 13.48 -13.20
N LEU A 120 17.93 12.76 -13.99
CA LEU A 120 17.77 12.67 -15.44
C LEU A 120 16.70 11.64 -15.82
N LEU A 121 16.73 10.44 -15.22
CA LEU A 121 15.94 9.29 -15.67
C LEU A 121 14.56 9.22 -15.01
N ILE A 122 14.43 9.58 -13.72
CA ILE A 122 13.15 9.49 -13.00
C ILE A 122 12.06 10.37 -13.64
N PRO A 123 12.30 11.63 -14.03
CA PRO A 123 11.29 12.42 -14.73
C PRO A 123 10.84 11.80 -16.06
N ALA A 124 11.75 11.19 -16.81
CA ALA A 124 11.40 10.48 -18.03
C ALA A 124 10.51 9.26 -17.75
N PHE A 125 10.82 8.47 -16.71
CA PHE A 125 9.98 7.37 -16.27
C PHE A 125 8.58 7.83 -15.88
N VAL A 126 8.46 8.88 -15.06
CA VAL A 126 7.17 9.44 -14.65
C VAL A 126 6.37 9.94 -15.86
N PHE A 127 7.03 10.60 -16.81
CA PHE A 127 6.41 11.07 -18.06
C PHE A 127 5.84 9.89 -18.88
N PHE A 128 6.63 8.83 -19.07
CA PHE A 128 6.17 7.63 -19.79
C PHE A 128 5.01 6.93 -19.06
N PHE A 129 5.07 6.82 -17.73
CA PHE A 129 4.01 6.24 -16.94
C PHE A 129 2.68 6.99 -17.14
N GLN A 130 2.73 8.33 -17.14
CA GLN A 130 1.55 9.16 -17.42
C GLN A 130 1.04 9.03 -18.87
N LYS A 131 1.89 8.70 -19.82
CA LYS A 131 1.49 8.41 -21.20
C LYS A 131 0.80 7.06 -21.35
N LEU A 132 1.29 6.04 -20.63
CA LEU A 132 0.68 4.70 -20.62
C LEU A 132 -0.66 4.69 -19.87
N TYR A 133 -0.74 5.45 -18.78
CA TYR A 133 -1.90 5.52 -17.90
C TYR A 133 -2.28 6.98 -17.65
N PRO A 134 -2.93 7.66 -18.61
CA PRO A 134 -3.32 9.06 -18.44
C PRO A 134 -4.26 9.23 -17.24
N PHE A 135 -3.86 10.01 -16.25
CA PHE A 135 -4.62 10.18 -15.01
C PHE A 135 -6.07 10.64 -15.21
N PRO A 136 -6.39 11.55 -16.17
CA PRO A 136 -7.78 11.89 -16.47
C PRO A 136 -8.60 10.67 -16.88
N TRP A 137 -8.04 9.74 -17.67
CA TRP A 137 -8.76 8.55 -18.12
C TRP A 137 -8.90 7.51 -16.99
N VAL A 138 -7.84 7.34 -16.20
CA VAL A 138 -7.88 6.43 -15.02
C VAL A 138 -8.90 6.89 -13.98
N ASN A 139 -9.11 8.19 -13.85
CA ASN A 139 -10.08 8.77 -12.91
C ASN A 139 -11.49 8.92 -13.47
N ASP A 140 -11.70 8.70 -14.75
CA ASP A 140 -13.01 8.77 -15.40
C ASP A 140 -13.72 7.40 -15.33
N PRO A 141 -14.87 7.29 -14.63
CA PRO A 141 -15.63 6.04 -14.55
C PRO A 141 -16.14 5.52 -15.90
N ALA A 142 -16.25 6.37 -16.91
CA ALA A 142 -16.67 5.98 -18.25
C ALA A 142 -15.52 5.46 -19.12
N SER A 143 -14.27 5.67 -18.70
CA SER A 143 -13.09 5.19 -19.42
C SER A 143 -12.83 3.71 -19.15
N PRO A 144 -12.47 2.91 -20.17
CA PRO A 144 -12.01 1.54 -19.95
C PRO A 144 -10.60 1.44 -19.34
N THR A 145 -9.90 2.57 -19.21
CA THR A 145 -8.54 2.61 -18.67
C THR A 145 -8.57 2.51 -17.17
N ALA A 146 -7.95 1.48 -16.61
CA ALA A 146 -7.79 1.31 -15.17
C ALA A 146 -6.31 1.18 -14.81
N ALA A 147 -5.87 1.86 -13.78
CA ALA A 147 -4.53 1.73 -13.20
C ALA A 147 -4.52 2.12 -11.73
N ALA A 148 -3.60 1.55 -10.97
CA ALA A 148 -3.33 1.93 -9.60
C ALA A 148 -1.82 1.88 -9.33
N ALA A 149 -1.30 2.85 -8.58
CA ALA A 149 0.09 2.85 -8.16
C ALA A 149 0.25 1.94 -6.93
N GLY A 150 0.98 0.83 -7.09
CA GLY A 150 1.09 -0.23 -6.09
C GLY A 150 1.78 0.17 -4.79
N GLY A 151 2.53 1.28 -4.78
CA GLY A 151 3.26 1.74 -3.60
C GLY A 151 2.38 2.31 -2.48
N CYS A 152 1.18 2.81 -2.80
CA CYS A 152 0.24 3.34 -1.81
C CYS A 152 -1.19 3.22 -2.34
N MET A 153 -1.95 2.25 -1.82
CA MET A 153 -3.33 1.97 -2.24
C MET A 153 -4.25 1.81 -1.03
N LEU A 154 -5.22 2.72 -0.91
CA LEU A 154 -6.34 2.57 0.02
C LEU A 154 -7.50 1.88 -0.69
N ILE A 155 -8.01 0.80 -0.13
CA ILE A 155 -9.14 0.05 -0.70
C ILE A 155 -10.19 -0.20 0.36
N ARG A 156 -11.48 -0.11 -0.01
CA ARG A 156 -12.57 -0.56 0.86
C ARG A 156 -12.49 -2.07 1.06
N ARG A 157 -12.51 -2.50 2.31
CA ARG A 157 -12.40 -3.91 2.66
C ARG A 157 -13.44 -4.77 1.96
N GLU A 158 -14.70 -4.35 1.95
CA GLU A 158 -15.79 -5.07 1.26
C GLU A 158 -15.50 -5.29 -0.22
N THR A 159 -14.89 -4.30 -0.88
CA THR A 159 -14.51 -4.40 -2.30
C THR A 159 -13.40 -5.43 -2.49
N LEU A 160 -12.38 -5.38 -1.63
CA LEU A 160 -11.28 -6.36 -1.68
C LEU A 160 -11.78 -7.78 -1.44
N GLN A 161 -12.70 -7.97 -0.50
CA GLN A 161 -13.33 -9.28 -0.25
C GLN A 161 -14.17 -9.75 -1.45
N ARG A 162 -14.94 -8.86 -2.05
CA ARG A 162 -15.78 -9.18 -3.22
C ARG A 162 -14.98 -9.63 -4.43
N VAL A 163 -13.77 -9.10 -4.64
CA VAL A 163 -12.88 -9.54 -5.72
C VAL A 163 -11.99 -10.73 -5.36
N GLY A 164 -12.13 -11.30 -4.15
CA GLY A 164 -11.35 -12.46 -3.71
C GLY A 164 -9.91 -12.14 -3.27
N GLY A 165 -9.67 -10.92 -2.80
CA GLY A 165 -8.33 -10.50 -2.34
C GLY A 165 -7.33 -10.38 -3.48
N VAL A 166 -6.11 -10.89 -3.26
CA VAL A 166 -5.01 -10.87 -4.25
C VAL A 166 -4.75 -12.23 -4.91
N GLU A 167 -5.56 -13.25 -4.61
CA GLU A 167 -5.34 -14.62 -5.10
C GLU A 167 -5.41 -14.74 -6.62
N HIS A 168 -6.28 -13.96 -7.27
CA HIS A 168 -6.47 -13.99 -8.72
C HIS A 168 -5.30 -13.40 -9.52
N ILE A 169 -4.41 -12.66 -8.86
CA ILE A 169 -3.23 -12.01 -9.47
C ILE A 169 -1.92 -12.53 -8.88
N ARG A 170 -1.94 -13.66 -8.18
CA ARG A 170 -0.83 -14.20 -7.37
C ARG A 170 0.49 -14.44 -8.12
N ASP A 171 0.39 -14.67 -9.42
CA ASP A 171 1.49 -15.01 -10.31
C ASP A 171 1.97 -13.83 -11.20
N GLN A 172 1.49 -12.61 -10.92
CA GLN A 172 1.74 -11.41 -11.74
C GLN A 172 2.86 -10.52 -11.20
#